data_ef3c7ac7401d7198e41bdfa9f2223a6d
#
_entry.id   ef3c7ac7401d7198e41bdfa9f2223a6d
#
_cell.length_a   1.000
_cell.length_b   1.000
_cell.length_c   1.000
_cell.angle_alpha   90.00
_cell.angle_beta   90.00
_cell.angle_gamma   90.00
#
_symmetry.space_group_name_H-M   'P 1'
#
loop_
_entity.id
_entity.type
_entity.pdbx_description
1 polymer ?
#
loop_
_entity_poly.entity_id
_entity_poly.type
_entity_poly.pdbx_seq_one_letter_code
_entity_poly.pdbx_strand_id
1 'polypeptide(L)'
;TLGCNGIYSLGNSESGWPMHAIEHALSGHYDITHGEGLAIVTPRWMRHILNNTTGELHDQVVERITSFGKNVFSTSTPEESIQAIHEFYESIGIPMTLREVGIDDSRIGEMARHIANNEGLDNAWVPLHEEDIAAILRDCL
;
A
#
# COMPACT_ATOMS: atom_id res chain seq x y z
N THR A 1 -14.33 9.17 12.15
CA THR A 1 -14.87 10.27 11.31
C THR A 1 -14.00 11.52 11.32
N LEU A 2 -13.50 12.02 12.45
CA LEU A 2 -12.62 13.20 12.48
C LEU A 2 -11.31 12.98 11.71
N GLY A 3 -10.71 11.79 11.77
CA GLY A 3 -9.52 11.43 11.00
C GLY A 3 -9.75 11.51 9.49
N CYS A 4 -10.90 11.02 9.03
CA CYS A 4 -11.24 11.03 7.60
C CYS A 4 -11.62 12.43 7.07
N ASN A 5 -11.90 13.39 7.94
CA ASN A 5 -12.22 14.76 7.54
C ASN A 5 -10.98 15.64 7.31
N GLY A 6 -9.79 15.07 7.33
CA GLY A 6 -8.54 15.80 7.07
C GLY A 6 -8.08 16.73 8.20
N ILE A 7 -8.77 16.75 9.35
CA ILE A 7 -8.40 17.64 10.49
C ILE A 7 -6.99 17.35 10.99
N TYR A 8 -6.59 16.08 11.01
CA TYR A 8 -5.23 15.66 11.41
C TYR A 8 -4.17 15.91 10.33
N SER A 9 -4.58 16.25 9.12
CA SER A 9 -3.68 16.60 8.01
C SER A 9 -3.49 18.11 7.84
N LEU A 10 -4.14 18.93 8.68
CA LEU A 10 -3.99 20.38 8.63
C LEU A 10 -2.53 20.78 8.91
N GLY A 11 -1.94 21.50 7.95
CA GLY A 11 -0.53 21.90 8.01
C GLY A 11 0.47 20.85 7.52
N ASN A 12 0.03 19.68 7.09
CA ASN A 12 0.88 18.71 6.40
C ASN A 12 0.81 18.97 4.88
N SER A 13 1.97 19.16 4.26
CA SER A 13 2.07 19.35 2.80
C SER A 13 2.02 18.02 2.03
N GLU A 14 2.30 16.92 2.72
CA GLU A 14 2.21 15.58 2.13
C GLU A 14 0.77 15.09 2.26
N SER A 15 0.15 14.85 1.13
CA SER A 15 -1.22 14.34 1.03
C SER A 15 -1.21 12.98 0.35
N GLY A 16 -2.31 12.27 0.50
CA GLY A 16 -2.46 10.96 -0.13
C GLY A 16 -2.31 9.81 0.85
N TRP A 17 -3.15 8.83 0.64
CA TRP A 17 -3.19 7.58 1.39
C TRP A 17 -3.06 6.43 0.39
N PRO A 18 -1.82 6.10 -0.04
CA PRO A 18 -1.58 5.24 -1.19
C PRO A 18 -2.31 3.90 -1.13
N MET A 19 -2.29 3.24 0.02
CA MET A 19 -2.95 1.95 0.20
C MET A 19 -4.47 2.06 0.06
N HIS A 20 -5.09 3.13 0.61
CA HIS A 20 -6.52 3.38 0.47
C HIS A 20 -6.90 3.70 -0.96
N ALA A 21 -6.12 4.54 -1.65
CA ALA A 21 -6.37 4.89 -3.04
C ALA A 21 -6.35 3.66 -3.96
N ILE A 22 -5.36 2.78 -3.77
CA ILE A 22 -5.24 1.54 -4.54
C ILE A 22 -6.38 0.58 -4.19
N GLU A 23 -6.69 0.44 -2.92
CA GLU A 23 -7.75 -0.44 -2.45
C GLU A 23 -9.15 0.03 -2.89
N HIS A 24 -9.44 1.33 -2.84
CA HIS A 24 -10.73 1.87 -3.29
C HIS A 24 -11.00 1.55 -4.77
N ALA A 25 -9.96 1.53 -5.61
CA ALA A 25 -10.12 1.09 -6.99
C ALA A 25 -10.43 -0.41 -7.08
N LEU A 26 -9.82 -1.25 -6.23
CA LEU A 26 -10.13 -2.68 -6.16
C LEU A 26 -11.57 -2.91 -5.70
N SER A 27 -11.98 -2.33 -4.57
CA SER A 27 -13.35 -2.45 -4.06
C SER A 27 -14.39 -1.91 -5.05
N GLY A 28 -14.10 -0.79 -5.70
CA GLY A 28 -15.00 -0.16 -6.66
C GLY A 28 -15.23 -1.00 -7.92
N HIS A 29 -14.26 -1.82 -8.32
CA HIS A 29 -14.35 -2.67 -9.51
C HIS A 29 -14.80 -4.11 -9.24
N TYR A 30 -14.49 -4.64 -8.04
CA TYR A 30 -14.63 -6.07 -7.77
C TYR A 30 -15.43 -6.41 -6.50
N ASP A 31 -15.93 -5.38 -5.79
CA ASP A 31 -16.74 -5.55 -4.57
C ASP A 31 -16.08 -6.43 -3.48
N ILE A 32 -14.74 -6.32 -3.37
CA ILE A 32 -14.00 -6.98 -2.28
C ILE A 32 -14.14 -6.20 -0.97
N THR A 33 -13.94 -6.88 0.15
CA THR A 33 -13.98 -6.24 1.46
C THR A 33 -12.80 -5.27 1.62
N HIS A 34 -13.06 -4.04 2.08
CA HIS A 34 -12.03 -3.01 2.25
C HIS A 34 -10.81 -3.50 3.06
N GLY A 35 -11.05 -4.23 4.15
CA GLY A 35 -9.98 -4.78 4.97
C GLY A 35 -9.11 -5.83 4.25
N GLU A 36 -9.71 -6.69 3.43
CA GLU A 36 -8.98 -7.66 2.60
C GLU A 36 -8.10 -6.96 1.57
N GLY A 37 -8.66 -5.99 0.84
CA GLY A 37 -7.91 -5.22 -0.13
C GLY A 37 -6.72 -4.47 0.50
N LEU A 38 -6.91 -3.84 1.65
CA LEU A 38 -5.81 -3.20 2.39
C LEU A 38 -4.74 -4.19 2.82
N ALA A 39 -5.12 -5.38 3.30
CA ALA A 39 -4.17 -6.40 3.74
C ALA A 39 -3.33 -6.95 2.57
N ILE A 40 -3.95 -7.14 1.41
CA ILE A 40 -3.25 -7.55 0.18
C ILE A 40 -2.27 -6.47 -0.28
N VAL A 41 -2.69 -5.21 -0.33
CA VAL A 41 -1.91 -4.11 -0.89
C VAL A 41 -0.76 -3.69 0.02
N THR A 42 -0.97 -3.63 1.34
CA THR A 42 -0.02 -3.02 2.29
C THR A 42 1.39 -3.60 2.22
N PRO A 43 1.64 -4.92 2.32
CA PRO A 43 3.00 -5.46 2.29
C PRO A 43 3.67 -5.28 0.90
N ARG A 44 2.90 -5.25 -0.19
CA ARG A 44 3.41 -5.01 -1.55
C ARG A 44 3.80 -3.55 -1.75
N TRP A 45 2.97 -2.63 -1.29
CA TRP A 45 3.32 -1.20 -1.27
C TRP A 45 4.57 -0.95 -0.43
N MET A 46 4.67 -1.49 0.78
CA MET A 46 5.86 -1.34 1.63
C MET A 46 7.13 -1.87 0.92
N ARG A 47 7.04 -3.03 0.28
CA ARG A 47 8.15 -3.59 -0.52
C ARG A 47 8.50 -2.71 -1.71
N HIS A 48 7.48 -2.20 -2.40
CA HIS A 48 7.69 -1.32 -3.55
C HIS A 48 8.46 -0.06 -3.16
N ILE A 49 8.03 0.66 -2.12
CA ILE A 49 8.71 1.88 -1.69
C ILE A 49 10.10 1.61 -1.12
N LEU A 50 10.30 0.49 -0.44
CA LEU A 50 11.62 0.07 0.05
C LEU A 50 12.62 -0.13 -1.11
N ASN A 51 12.17 -0.75 -2.21
CA ASN A 51 13.04 -1.10 -3.33
C ASN A 51 13.23 0.04 -4.35
N ASN A 52 12.34 1.02 -4.39
CA ASN A 52 12.31 2.05 -5.44
C ASN A 52 12.59 3.47 -4.94
N THR A 53 12.95 3.66 -3.67
CA THR A 53 13.43 4.93 -3.14
C THR A 53 14.96 4.97 -3.05
N THR A 54 15.53 6.18 -3.02
CA THR A 54 16.99 6.39 -2.92
C THR A 54 17.30 7.57 -2.02
N GLY A 55 18.55 7.66 -1.53
CA GLY A 55 19.03 8.77 -0.71
C GLY A 55 18.28 8.92 0.60
N GLU A 56 18.08 10.15 1.04
CA GLU A 56 17.43 10.45 2.32
C GLU A 56 16.01 9.89 2.44
N LEU A 57 15.25 9.87 1.34
CA LEU A 57 13.91 9.29 1.33
C LEU A 57 13.96 7.78 1.60
N HIS A 58 14.93 7.08 1.02
CA HIS A 58 15.13 5.65 1.29
C HIS A 58 15.47 5.41 2.77
N ASP A 59 16.37 6.22 3.35
CA ASP A 59 16.72 6.10 4.77
C ASP A 59 15.49 6.27 5.67
N GLN A 60 14.61 7.23 5.35
CA GLN A 60 13.33 7.43 6.05
C GLN A 60 12.39 6.23 5.89
N VAL A 61 12.30 5.65 4.70
CA VAL A 61 11.48 4.45 4.43
C VAL A 61 11.97 3.27 5.27
N VAL A 62 13.28 3.02 5.24
CA VAL A 62 13.92 1.96 6.05
C VAL A 62 13.64 2.16 7.54
N GLU A 63 13.85 3.38 8.06
CA GLU A 63 13.61 3.70 9.46
C GLU A 63 12.15 3.44 9.87
N ARG A 64 11.18 3.94 9.09
CA ARG A 64 9.76 3.82 9.41
C ARG A 64 9.27 2.37 9.37
N ILE A 65 9.65 1.61 8.34
CA ILE A 65 9.27 0.19 8.23
C ILE A 65 9.92 -0.64 9.33
N THR A 66 11.21 -0.41 9.62
CA THR A 66 11.92 -1.10 10.71
C THR A 66 11.32 -0.76 12.07
N SER A 67 11.04 0.52 12.32
CA SER A 67 10.40 0.97 13.58
C SER A 67 9.02 0.33 13.78
N PHE A 68 8.21 0.28 12.72
CA PHE A 68 6.92 -0.43 12.75
C PHE A 68 7.10 -1.90 13.13
N GLY A 69 7.95 -2.63 12.42
CA GLY A 69 8.16 -4.05 12.67
C GLY A 69 8.74 -4.34 14.04
N LYS A 70 9.69 -3.52 14.51
CA LYS A 70 10.27 -3.63 15.85
C LYS A 70 9.22 -3.48 16.94
N ASN A 71 8.32 -2.51 16.82
CA ASN A 71 7.32 -2.22 17.85
C ASN A 71 6.13 -3.17 17.83
N VAL A 72 5.80 -3.76 16.68
CA VAL A 72 4.60 -4.60 16.52
C VAL A 72 4.94 -6.09 16.51
N PHE A 73 6.05 -6.46 15.85
CA PHE A 73 6.41 -7.86 15.58
C PHE A 73 7.77 -8.27 16.17
N SER A 74 8.50 -7.36 16.81
CA SER A 74 9.86 -7.59 17.34
C SER A 74 10.88 -7.97 16.24
N THR A 75 10.70 -7.49 15.03
CA THR A 75 11.63 -7.68 13.91
C THR A 75 12.76 -6.66 13.94
N SER A 76 13.82 -6.88 13.17
CA SER A 76 15.04 -6.08 13.18
C SER A 76 15.34 -5.39 11.86
N THR A 77 14.75 -5.86 10.77
CA THR A 77 14.96 -5.31 9.41
C THR A 77 13.63 -4.93 8.75
N PRO A 78 13.63 -4.07 7.75
CA PRO A 78 12.41 -3.71 7.02
C PRO A 78 11.82 -4.91 6.28
N GLU A 79 12.65 -5.80 5.73
CA GLU A 79 12.20 -7.02 5.04
C GLU A 79 11.49 -7.98 6.00
N GLU A 80 12.08 -8.22 7.19
CA GLU A 80 11.43 -9.01 8.24
C GLU A 80 10.10 -8.39 8.67
N SER A 81 10.02 -7.07 8.71
CA SER A 81 8.80 -6.34 9.09
C SER A 81 7.68 -6.51 8.06
N ILE A 82 8.02 -6.44 6.77
CA ILE A 82 7.09 -6.67 5.67
C ILE A 82 6.63 -8.14 5.65
N GLN A 83 7.53 -9.07 5.90
CA GLN A 83 7.17 -10.47 5.98
C GLN A 83 6.26 -10.77 7.18
N ALA A 84 6.55 -10.20 8.34
CA ALA A 84 5.77 -10.42 9.55
C ALA A 84 4.33 -9.90 9.44
N ILE A 85 4.08 -8.73 8.81
CA ILE A 85 2.72 -8.26 8.59
C ILE A 85 1.98 -9.14 7.59
N HIS A 86 2.65 -9.63 6.54
CA HIS A 86 2.07 -10.57 5.59
C HIS A 86 1.62 -11.87 6.28
N GLU A 87 2.52 -12.50 7.04
CA GLU A 87 2.25 -13.73 7.79
C GLU A 87 1.15 -13.53 8.84
N PHE A 88 1.11 -12.36 9.48
CA PHE A 88 0.02 -12.04 10.41
C PHE A 88 -1.33 -12.05 9.73
N TYR A 89 -1.48 -11.37 8.59
CA TYR A 89 -2.75 -11.37 7.85
C TYR A 89 -3.14 -12.77 7.37
N GLU A 90 -2.18 -13.53 6.83
CA GLU A 90 -2.40 -14.92 6.44
C GLU A 90 -2.85 -15.79 7.62
N SER A 91 -2.23 -15.61 8.79
CA SER A 91 -2.54 -16.39 10.01
C SER A 91 -3.96 -16.19 10.53
N ILE A 92 -4.58 -15.05 10.25
CA ILE A 92 -5.97 -14.76 10.61
C ILE A 92 -6.96 -15.06 9.48
N GLY A 93 -6.47 -15.71 8.40
CA GLY A 93 -7.30 -16.22 7.30
C GLY A 93 -7.67 -15.19 6.24
N ILE A 94 -6.94 -14.08 6.13
CA ILE A 94 -7.15 -13.10 5.06
C ILE A 94 -6.48 -13.61 3.78
N PRO A 95 -7.18 -13.58 2.62
CA PRO A 95 -6.57 -13.84 1.32
C PRO A 95 -5.40 -12.87 1.08
N MET A 96 -4.26 -13.39 0.63
CA MET A 96 -3.06 -12.57 0.47
C MET A 96 -2.71 -12.27 -0.99
N THR A 97 -3.55 -12.70 -1.94
CA THR A 97 -3.40 -12.37 -3.36
C THR A 97 -4.73 -11.95 -3.98
N LEU A 98 -4.66 -11.14 -5.03
CA LEU A 98 -5.83 -10.75 -5.81
C LEU A 98 -6.49 -11.96 -6.50
N ARG A 99 -5.71 -12.98 -6.86
CA ARG A 99 -6.22 -14.22 -7.47
C ARG A 99 -7.12 -15.00 -6.51
N GLU A 100 -6.79 -15.03 -5.23
CA GLU A 100 -7.60 -15.70 -4.21
C GLU A 100 -8.99 -15.05 -4.03
N VAL A 101 -9.10 -13.75 -4.35
CA VAL A 101 -10.37 -13.02 -4.33
C VAL A 101 -10.99 -12.87 -5.74
N GLY A 102 -10.51 -13.66 -6.72
CA GLY A 102 -11.08 -13.73 -8.06
C GLY A 102 -10.71 -12.59 -9.01
N ILE A 103 -9.67 -11.83 -8.70
CA ILE A 103 -9.20 -10.70 -9.51
C ILE A 103 -7.98 -11.11 -10.33
N ASP A 104 -8.03 -10.87 -11.63
CA ASP A 104 -6.95 -11.11 -12.58
C ASP A 104 -6.26 -9.80 -13.03
N ASP A 105 -5.33 -9.92 -13.98
CA ASP A 105 -4.53 -8.80 -14.49
C ASP A 105 -5.24 -7.94 -15.55
N SER A 106 -6.45 -8.32 -15.97
CA SER A 106 -7.13 -7.74 -17.15
C SER A 106 -7.39 -6.23 -17.02
N ARG A 107 -7.60 -5.71 -15.81
CA ARG A 107 -7.93 -4.31 -15.56
C ARG A 107 -6.86 -3.52 -14.80
N ILE A 108 -5.70 -4.12 -14.52
CA ILE A 108 -4.64 -3.45 -13.75
C ILE A 108 -4.23 -2.12 -14.39
N GLY A 109 -4.05 -2.06 -15.70
CA GLY A 109 -3.68 -0.82 -16.38
C GLY A 109 -4.77 0.26 -16.34
N GLU A 110 -6.04 -0.12 -16.38
CA GLU A 110 -7.17 0.79 -16.22
C GLU A 110 -7.22 1.38 -14.81
N MET A 111 -7.11 0.51 -13.80
CA MET A 111 -7.11 0.91 -12.39
C MET A 111 -5.91 1.81 -12.06
N ALA A 112 -4.72 1.44 -12.48
CA ALA A 112 -3.51 2.23 -12.23
C ALA A 112 -3.61 3.65 -12.80
N ARG A 113 -4.09 3.78 -14.04
CA ARG A 113 -4.33 5.08 -14.68
C ARG A 113 -5.40 5.88 -13.97
N HIS A 114 -6.49 5.25 -13.56
CA HIS A 114 -7.57 5.92 -12.82
C HIS A 114 -7.05 6.48 -11.50
N ILE A 115 -6.31 5.69 -10.72
CA ILE A 115 -5.72 6.09 -9.44
C ILE A 115 -4.74 7.24 -9.64
N ALA A 116 -3.80 7.12 -10.59
CA ALA A 116 -2.79 8.15 -10.86
C ALA A 116 -3.41 9.50 -11.20
N ASN A 117 -4.53 9.51 -11.94
CA ASN A 117 -5.18 10.75 -12.38
C ASN A 117 -6.11 11.38 -11.33
N ASN A 118 -6.59 10.63 -10.34
CA ASN A 118 -7.68 11.10 -9.49
C ASN A 118 -7.34 11.16 -7.99
N GLU A 119 -6.30 10.45 -7.54
CA GLU A 119 -6.05 10.30 -6.10
C GLU A 119 -4.87 11.15 -5.57
N GLY A 120 -4.19 11.91 -6.46
CA GLY A 120 -3.14 12.85 -6.07
C GLY A 120 -1.92 12.19 -5.41
N LEU A 121 -1.61 10.94 -5.77
CA LEU A 121 -0.50 10.17 -5.18
C LEU A 121 0.89 10.67 -5.60
N ASP A 122 0.98 11.56 -6.55
CA ASP A 122 2.18 12.34 -6.89
C ASP A 122 2.63 13.28 -5.76
N ASN A 123 1.71 13.62 -4.84
CA ASN A 123 1.99 14.43 -3.64
C ASN A 123 2.04 13.60 -2.35
N ALA A 124 2.06 12.27 -2.43
CA ALA A 124 2.24 11.41 -1.26
C ALA A 124 3.66 11.51 -0.69
N TRP A 125 3.86 11.08 0.55
CA TRP A 125 5.18 11.02 1.19
C TRP A 125 6.24 10.30 0.34
N VAL A 126 5.87 9.16 -0.25
CA VAL A 126 6.59 8.55 -1.36
C VAL A 126 5.68 8.68 -2.58
N PRO A 127 6.00 9.55 -3.55
CA PRO A 127 5.18 9.74 -4.74
C PRO A 127 5.03 8.44 -5.52
N LEU A 128 3.81 8.19 -6.03
CA LEU A 128 3.52 7.04 -6.88
C LEU A 128 2.89 7.51 -8.19
N HIS A 129 3.46 7.06 -9.29
CA HIS A 129 2.95 7.29 -10.63
C HIS A 129 2.22 6.05 -11.18
N GLU A 130 1.61 6.16 -12.36
CA GLU A 130 0.84 5.06 -12.98
C GLU A 130 1.63 3.75 -13.05
N GLU A 131 2.93 3.82 -13.36
CA GLU A 131 3.81 2.64 -13.49
C GLU A 131 4.04 1.97 -12.13
N ASP A 132 4.22 2.76 -11.07
CA ASP A 132 4.41 2.27 -9.70
C ASP A 132 3.17 1.56 -9.19
N ILE A 133 2.01 2.19 -9.39
CA ILE A 133 0.71 1.64 -9.00
C ILE A 133 0.44 0.33 -9.75
N ALA A 134 0.73 0.29 -11.06
CA ALA A 134 0.59 -0.92 -11.84
C ALA A 134 1.55 -2.03 -11.39
N ALA A 135 2.77 -1.67 -10.98
CA ALA A 135 3.75 -2.64 -10.45
C ALA A 135 3.27 -3.22 -9.11
N ILE A 136 2.77 -2.37 -8.19
CA ILE A 136 2.20 -2.80 -6.91
C ILE A 136 1.02 -3.76 -7.14
N LEU A 137 0.08 -3.41 -8.03
CA LEU A 137 -1.08 -4.24 -8.33
C LEU A 137 -0.70 -5.60 -8.95
N ARG A 138 0.33 -5.64 -9.80
CA ARG A 138 0.86 -6.90 -10.35
C ARG A 138 1.52 -7.76 -9.29
N ASP A 139 2.23 -7.15 -8.34
CA ASP A 139 2.83 -7.88 -7.20
C ASP A 139 1.76 -8.46 -6.26
N CYS A 140 0.53 -7.93 -6.31
CA CYS A 140 -0.61 -8.45 -5.57
C CYS A 140 -1.26 -9.71 -6.21
N LEU A 141 -0.95 -10.08 -7.47
CA LEU A 141 -1.52 -11.25 -8.16
C LEU A 141 -0.92 -12.56 -7.65
#